data_4ed5f06aabb67c870eaea36d0639c1dd
#
_entry.id   4ed5f06aabb67c870eaea36d0639c1dd
#
_cell.length_a   1.000
_cell.length_b   1.000
_cell.length_c   1.000
_cell.angle_alpha   90.00
_cell.angle_beta   90.00
_cell.angle_gamma   90.00
#
_symmetry.space_group_name_H-M   'P 1'
#
loop_
_entity.id
_entity.type
_entity.pdbx_description
1 polymer ?
#
loop_
_entity_poly.entity_id
_entity_poly.type
_entity_poly.pdbx_seq_one_letter_code
_entity_poly.pdbx_strand_id
1 'polypeptide(L)'
;MTSNTPGAPWPSAPAAASQLDVSKGLITSLSAGLIIHRVGQVAYGFAEEARGFSRELQRYMNTRLSSDATTLVYEEVLGQYGRMHWLVHMKTPSDYGRLLHMVDHDKAFQEIYQGNRLPERGGGNWERIFVQGSFRENVMVPQHGFAKESMDELEPGRFVPPARHQLAPTGQPHLDSSSAGALVLRTVQARYESRDLARYYLYEWQSYVNKAAPGIITAALFEEIWGSQDKLHVALHLRSLDDYQRLHQLETQDEGLKQLMAKPRVSLAGQPTGWGGLFANATMTDTVLLPLPPPRA
;
A
#
# COMPACT_ATOMS: atom_id res chain seq x y z
N MET A 1 -12.59 33.34 -10.79
CA MET A 1 -13.61 32.73 -9.91
C MET A 1 -14.42 31.79 -10.78
N THR A 2 -14.07 30.51 -10.80
CA THR A 2 -14.81 29.46 -11.51
C THR A 2 -16.05 29.12 -10.70
N SER A 3 -17.23 29.32 -11.26
CA SER A 3 -18.51 28.98 -10.65
C SER A 3 -18.56 27.47 -10.43
N ASN A 4 -18.47 27.03 -9.18
CA ASN A 4 -18.81 25.66 -8.81
C ASN A 4 -20.33 25.50 -9.00
N THR A 5 -20.72 24.81 -10.05
CA THR A 5 -22.10 24.38 -10.24
C THR A 5 -22.40 23.34 -9.15
N PRO A 6 -23.41 23.54 -8.29
CA PRO A 6 -23.79 22.57 -7.29
C PRO A 6 -24.19 21.25 -7.96
N GLY A 7 -23.49 20.16 -7.68
CA GLY A 7 -23.84 18.84 -8.17
C GLY A 7 -22.87 18.20 -9.19
N ALA A 8 -21.81 18.89 -9.62
CA ALA A 8 -20.76 18.22 -10.40
C ALA A 8 -19.98 17.26 -9.48
N PRO A 9 -19.83 15.98 -9.85
CA PRO A 9 -19.02 15.06 -9.05
C PRO A 9 -17.58 15.59 -8.99
N TRP A 10 -16.98 15.53 -7.80
CA TRP A 10 -15.56 15.83 -7.63
C TRP A 10 -14.74 14.93 -8.55
N PRO A 11 -13.75 15.46 -9.27
CA PRO A 11 -12.89 14.61 -10.08
C PRO A 11 -12.24 13.55 -9.18
N SER A 12 -12.35 12.28 -9.58
CA SER A 12 -11.66 11.19 -8.90
C SER A 12 -10.15 11.45 -8.92
N ALA A 13 -9.45 11.08 -7.85
CA ALA A 13 -7.99 11.14 -7.85
C ALA A 13 -7.43 10.30 -9.01
N PRO A 14 -6.39 10.76 -9.71
CA PRO A 14 -5.78 9.99 -10.78
C PRO A 14 -5.17 8.71 -10.21
N ALA A 15 -5.25 7.61 -10.96
CA ALA A 15 -4.54 6.39 -10.61
C ALA A 15 -3.02 6.66 -10.53
N ALA A 16 -2.32 5.96 -9.64
CA ALA A 16 -0.88 6.17 -9.44
C ALA A 16 -0.08 5.96 -10.73
N ALA A 17 -0.51 5.04 -11.62
CA ALA A 17 0.11 4.81 -12.93
C ALA A 17 0.06 6.03 -13.87
N SER A 18 -0.89 6.96 -13.69
CA SER A 18 -0.93 8.19 -14.50
C SER A 18 0.30 9.08 -14.31
N GLN A 19 1.10 8.82 -13.29
CA GLN A 19 2.32 9.55 -12.97
C GLN A 19 3.57 8.89 -13.56
N LEU A 20 3.43 7.76 -14.27
CA LEU A 20 4.53 6.91 -14.73
C LEU A 20 4.46 6.66 -16.25
N ASP A 21 5.63 6.36 -16.81
CA ASP A 21 5.71 5.79 -18.16
C ASP A 21 5.37 4.29 -18.09
N VAL A 22 4.11 3.95 -18.39
CA VAL A 22 3.60 2.58 -18.35
C VAL A 22 4.11 1.68 -19.48
N SER A 23 4.80 2.24 -20.49
CA SER A 23 5.34 1.47 -21.61
C SER A 23 6.38 0.43 -21.20
N LYS A 24 7.00 0.60 -20.03
CA LYS A 24 8.06 -0.28 -19.50
C LYS A 24 7.57 -1.45 -18.66
N GLY A 25 6.27 -1.61 -18.48
CA GLY A 25 5.71 -2.57 -17.54
C GLY A 25 5.98 -2.19 -16.08
N LEU A 26 4.97 -2.30 -15.23
CA LEU A 26 5.06 -1.93 -13.81
C LEU A 26 5.09 -3.18 -12.93
N ILE A 27 5.92 -3.13 -11.87
CA ILE A 27 5.79 -4.05 -10.74
C ILE A 27 4.79 -3.41 -9.80
N THR A 28 3.67 -4.08 -9.58
CA THR A 28 2.57 -3.59 -8.75
C THR A 28 2.41 -4.44 -7.49
N SER A 29 1.53 -4.04 -6.58
CA SER A 29 1.20 -4.81 -5.38
C SER A 29 0.78 -6.25 -5.68
N LEU A 30 0.18 -6.51 -6.86
CA LEU A 30 -0.22 -7.86 -7.25
C LEU A 30 0.90 -8.68 -7.91
N SER A 31 1.98 -8.05 -8.37
CA SER A 31 3.09 -8.72 -9.06
C SER A 31 4.41 -8.69 -8.29
N ALA A 32 4.52 -7.87 -7.24
CA ALA A 32 5.72 -7.77 -6.41
C ALA A 32 5.94 -9.03 -5.58
N GLY A 33 7.22 -9.37 -5.34
CA GLY A 33 7.62 -10.35 -4.33
C GLY A 33 7.85 -9.72 -2.96
N LEU A 34 8.10 -8.40 -2.92
CA LEU A 34 8.12 -7.62 -1.69
C LEU A 34 7.78 -6.16 -1.98
N ILE A 35 7.30 -5.46 -0.95
CA ILE A 35 7.01 -4.02 -1.00
C ILE A 35 7.70 -3.37 0.20
N ILE A 36 8.55 -2.37 -0.08
CA ILE A 36 9.06 -1.49 0.96
C ILE A 36 8.08 -0.34 1.10
N HIS A 37 7.50 -0.22 2.27
CA HIS A 37 6.61 0.88 2.61
C HIS A 37 7.36 1.88 3.49
N ARG A 38 7.75 3.01 2.89
CA ARG A 38 8.39 4.13 3.57
C ARG A 38 7.38 5.22 3.84
N VAL A 39 7.42 5.80 5.03
CA VAL A 39 6.55 6.90 5.46
C VAL A 39 7.40 8.03 6.03
N GLY A 40 7.09 9.27 5.67
CA GLY A 40 7.72 10.47 6.23
C GLY A 40 6.70 11.55 6.54
N GLN A 41 6.85 12.22 7.68
CA GLN A 41 6.02 13.35 8.08
C GLN A 41 6.54 14.63 7.45
N VAL A 42 5.72 15.32 6.66
CA VAL A 42 6.03 16.63 6.08
C VAL A 42 5.92 17.70 7.16
N ALA A 43 6.89 18.59 7.24
CA ALA A 43 6.84 19.76 8.11
C ALA A 43 5.77 20.75 7.59
N TYR A 44 5.07 21.41 8.50
CA TYR A 44 4.00 22.34 8.13
C TYR A 44 4.47 23.42 7.18
N GLY A 45 3.68 23.66 6.13
CA GLY A 45 3.96 24.66 5.12
C GLY A 45 4.87 24.23 3.98
N PHE A 46 5.31 22.95 3.93
CA PHE A 46 6.20 22.43 2.87
C PHE A 46 5.53 21.32 2.01
N ALA A 47 4.21 21.26 1.96
CA ALA A 47 3.51 20.20 1.24
C ALA A 47 3.82 20.17 -0.26
N GLU A 48 3.91 21.33 -0.92
CA GLU A 48 4.20 21.40 -2.36
C GLU A 48 5.64 21.00 -2.65
N GLU A 49 6.58 21.43 -1.82
CA GLU A 49 8.01 21.08 -1.95
C GLU A 49 8.21 19.56 -1.70
N ALA A 50 7.47 18.98 -0.73
CA ALA A 50 7.48 17.54 -0.47
C ALA A 50 6.92 16.75 -1.66
N ARG A 51 5.84 17.22 -2.29
CA ARG A 51 5.28 16.63 -3.52
C ARG A 51 6.27 16.72 -4.67
N GLY A 52 6.91 17.89 -4.86
CA GLY A 52 7.93 18.10 -5.88
C GLY A 52 9.12 17.16 -5.73
N PHE A 53 9.68 17.08 -4.53
CA PHE A 53 10.77 16.15 -4.19
C PHE A 53 10.35 14.68 -4.44
N SER A 54 9.19 14.29 -3.96
CA SER A 54 8.72 12.91 -4.07
C SER A 54 8.48 12.49 -5.53
N ARG A 55 7.96 13.38 -6.38
CA ARG A 55 7.78 13.10 -7.82
C ARG A 55 9.12 12.97 -8.56
N GLU A 56 10.09 13.80 -8.21
CA GLU A 56 11.41 13.73 -8.82
C GLU A 56 12.10 12.43 -8.45
N LEU A 57 12.08 12.08 -7.16
CA LEU A 57 12.59 10.81 -6.64
C LEU A 57 11.91 9.61 -7.33
N GLN A 58 10.59 9.59 -7.38
CA GLN A 58 9.80 8.54 -8.05
C GLN A 58 10.20 8.38 -9.51
N ARG A 59 10.26 9.49 -10.26
CA ARG A 59 10.63 9.48 -11.68
C ARG A 59 12.03 8.92 -11.88
N TYR A 60 12.97 9.37 -11.06
CA TYR A 60 14.35 8.91 -11.14
C TYR A 60 14.47 7.41 -10.86
N MET A 61 13.91 6.94 -9.75
CA MET A 61 13.94 5.53 -9.38
C MET A 61 13.30 4.64 -10.44
N ASN A 62 12.12 5.01 -10.93
CA ASN A 62 11.40 4.23 -11.95
C ASN A 62 12.12 4.22 -13.31
N THR A 63 12.93 5.22 -13.60
CA THR A 63 13.77 5.24 -14.81
C THR A 63 15.00 4.35 -14.65
N ARG A 64 15.67 4.43 -13.51
CA ARG A 64 16.94 3.73 -13.27
C ARG A 64 16.75 2.26 -12.92
N LEU A 65 15.66 1.91 -12.23
CA LEU A 65 15.34 0.57 -11.75
C LEU A 65 14.13 -0.05 -12.47
N SER A 66 13.88 0.34 -13.71
CA SER A 66 12.63 0.03 -14.44
C SER A 66 12.30 -1.47 -14.56
N SER A 67 13.30 -2.36 -14.50
CA SER A 67 13.12 -3.82 -14.52
C SER A 67 13.01 -4.45 -13.12
N ASP A 68 13.45 -3.74 -12.10
CA ASP A 68 13.76 -4.28 -10.77
C ASP A 68 12.83 -3.73 -9.70
N ALA A 69 12.41 -2.47 -9.86
CA ALA A 69 11.52 -1.82 -8.90
C ALA A 69 10.55 -0.83 -9.57
N THR A 70 9.39 -0.67 -8.94
CA THR A 70 8.44 0.42 -9.23
C THR A 70 8.12 1.16 -7.95
N THR A 71 8.35 2.45 -7.92
CA THR A 71 8.02 3.34 -6.80
C THR A 71 6.74 4.10 -7.10
N LEU A 72 5.75 3.98 -6.23
CA LEU A 72 4.50 4.73 -6.27
C LEU A 72 4.41 5.60 -5.02
N VAL A 73 3.92 6.82 -5.17
CA VAL A 73 3.86 7.81 -4.08
C VAL A 73 2.43 8.23 -3.81
N TYR A 74 2.12 8.31 -2.53
CA TYR A 74 0.78 8.63 -2.03
C TYR A 74 0.85 9.66 -0.91
N GLU A 75 -0.27 10.36 -0.70
CA GLU A 75 -0.52 11.18 0.48
C GLU A 75 -1.55 10.50 1.38
N GLU A 76 -1.33 10.54 2.69
CA GLU A 76 -2.32 10.13 3.67
C GLU A 76 -3.41 11.21 3.77
N VAL A 77 -4.67 10.83 3.52
CA VAL A 77 -5.80 11.76 3.52
C VAL A 77 -6.76 11.55 4.67
N LEU A 78 -6.84 10.32 5.22
CA LEU A 78 -7.54 10.02 6.47
C LEU A 78 -6.58 9.29 7.38
N GLY A 79 -6.30 9.91 8.53
CA GLY A 79 -5.32 9.48 9.50
C GLY A 79 -4.47 10.66 9.97
N GLN A 80 -3.16 10.62 9.81
CA GLN A 80 -2.26 11.70 10.22
C GLN A 80 -2.00 12.67 9.06
N TYR A 81 -2.39 13.93 9.23
CA TYR A 81 -2.19 14.98 8.23
C TYR A 81 -0.71 15.18 7.87
N GLY A 82 -0.44 15.31 6.56
CA GLY A 82 0.87 15.67 6.04
C GLY A 82 1.87 14.50 6.00
N ARG A 83 1.41 13.24 5.94
CA ARG A 83 2.27 12.10 5.67
C ARG A 83 2.37 11.80 4.19
N MET A 84 3.62 11.54 3.76
CA MET A 84 3.95 11.00 2.44
C MET A 84 4.30 9.53 2.58
N HIS A 85 3.82 8.72 1.65
CA HIS A 85 4.04 7.28 1.60
C HIS A 85 4.68 6.92 0.25
N TRP A 86 5.80 6.21 0.29
CA TRP A 86 6.45 5.62 -0.87
C TRP A 86 6.32 4.11 -0.78
N LEU A 87 5.67 3.51 -1.78
CA LEU A 87 5.59 2.06 -1.93
C LEU A 87 6.56 1.64 -3.02
N VAL A 88 7.66 1.01 -2.63
CA VAL A 88 8.68 0.51 -3.56
C VAL A 88 8.44 -0.98 -3.76
N HIS A 89 7.86 -1.32 -4.92
CA HIS A 89 7.53 -2.68 -5.32
C HIS A 89 8.74 -3.32 -5.98
N MET A 90 9.17 -4.48 -5.53
CA MET A 90 10.32 -5.22 -6.03
C MET A 90 9.96 -6.68 -6.30
N LYS A 91 10.69 -7.35 -7.19
CA LYS A 91 10.50 -8.78 -7.46
C LYS A 91 11.15 -9.65 -6.38
N THR A 92 12.35 -9.25 -5.95
CA THR A 92 13.21 -10.05 -5.05
C THR A 92 13.91 -9.16 -4.02
N PRO A 93 14.36 -9.72 -2.88
CA PRO A 93 15.20 -8.98 -1.94
C PRO A 93 16.53 -8.49 -2.53
N SER A 94 17.05 -9.14 -3.56
CA SER A 94 18.28 -8.72 -4.25
C SER A 94 18.12 -7.37 -4.97
N ASP A 95 16.89 -7.01 -5.35
CA ASP A 95 16.59 -5.71 -5.96
C ASP A 95 16.82 -4.57 -4.98
N TYR A 96 16.63 -4.84 -3.67
CA TYR A 96 16.94 -3.86 -2.62
C TYR A 96 18.45 -3.54 -2.57
N GLY A 97 19.30 -4.53 -2.76
CA GLY A 97 20.75 -4.29 -2.87
C GLY A 97 21.11 -3.34 -4.01
N ARG A 98 20.41 -3.46 -5.17
CA ARG A 98 20.59 -2.52 -6.29
C ARG A 98 20.09 -1.11 -5.95
N LEU A 99 18.98 -1.00 -5.24
CA LEU A 99 18.49 0.28 -4.73
C LEU A 99 19.52 0.94 -3.80
N LEU A 100 20.07 0.22 -2.84
CA LEU A 100 21.09 0.75 -1.92
C LEU A 100 22.35 1.18 -2.68
N HIS A 101 22.81 0.37 -3.63
CA HIS A 101 23.95 0.73 -4.46
C HIS A 101 23.71 2.03 -5.24
N MET A 102 22.50 2.23 -5.78
CA MET A 102 22.13 3.49 -6.43
C MET A 102 22.15 4.67 -5.43
N VAL A 103 21.58 4.49 -4.24
CA VAL A 103 21.58 5.53 -3.19
C VAL A 103 23.00 5.99 -2.84
N ASP A 104 23.92 5.04 -2.73
CA ASP A 104 25.27 5.31 -2.24
C ASP A 104 26.21 5.83 -3.34
N HIS A 105 26.01 5.46 -4.61
CA HIS A 105 27.00 5.67 -5.67
C HIS A 105 26.49 6.48 -6.86
N ASP A 106 25.18 6.68 -7.02
CA ASP A 106 24.64 7.44 -8.15
C ASP A 106 24.60 8.94 -7.81
N LYS A 107 25.49 9.72 -8.40
CA LYS A 107 25.61 11.15 -8.16
C LYS A 107 24.32 11.91 -8.47
N ALA A 108 23.64 11.57 -9.57
CA ALA A 108 22.39 12.23 -9.94
C ALA A 108 21.27 11.93 -8.93
N PHE A 109 21.25 10.74 -8.34
CA PHE A 109 20.35 10.43 -7.24
C PHE A 109 20.69 11.26 -5.98
N GLN A 110 21.97 11.36 -5.64
CA GLN A 110 22.43 12.17 -4.50
C GLN A 110 22.10 13.66 -4.69
N GLU A 111 22.20 14.18 -5.92
CA GLU A 111 21.83 15.57 -6.25
C GLU A 111 20.33 15.84 -5.98
N ILE A 112 19.44 14.83 -6.16
CA ILE A 112 18.02 14.96 -5.80
C ILE A 112 17.87 15.22 -4.29
N TYR A 113 18.63 14.55 -3.46
CA TYR A 113 18.59 14.74 -2.00
C TYR A 113 19.29 16.02 -1.54
N GLN A 114 20.42 16.34 -2.12
CA GLN A 114 21.26 17.49 -1.72
C GLN A 114 20.77 18.81 -2.32
N GLY A 115 19.96 18.77 -3.38
CA GLY A 115 19.47 19.94 -4.09
C GLY A 115 18.76 20.94 -3.20
N ASN A 116 18.99 22.24 -3.44
CA ASN A 116 18.25 23.30 -2.75
C ASN A 116 16.77 23.29 -3.18
N ARG A 117 15.89 22.94 -2.27
CA ARG A 117 14.44 22.82 -2.47
C ARG A 117 13.66 24.07 -2.03
N LEU A 118 14.34 24.98 -1.34
CA LEU A 118 13.72 26.11 -0.65
C LEU A 118 14.43 27.44 -0.99
N PRO A 119 14.68 27.75 -2.29
CA PRO A 119 15.46 28.94 -2.66
C PRO A 119 14.82 30.24 -2.14
N GLU A 120 13.50 30.33 -2.15
CA GLU A 120 12.77 31.53 -1.70
C GLU A 120 12.55 31.59 -0.19
N ARG A 121 12.91 30.51 0.54
CA ARG A 121 12.69 30.37 1.99
C ARG A 121 14.01 30.24 2.77
N GLY A 122 15.08 30.85 2.26
CA GLY A 122 16.41 30.83 2.89
C GLY A 122 17.22 29.56 2.66
N GLY A 123 16.87 28.79 1.62
CA GLY A 123 17.58 27.56 1.23
C GLY A 123 17.23 26.35 2.08
N GLY A 124 17.70 25.21 1.63
CA GLY A 124 17.54 23.91 2.30
C GLY A 124 17.21 22.78 1.35
N ASN A 125 17.56 21.57 1.74
CA ASN A 125 17.29 20.34 1.03
C ASN A 125 16.05 19.60 1.60
N TRP A 126 15.87 18.33 1.25
CA TRP A 126 14.76 17.51 1.72
C TRP A 126 14.67 17.39 3.25
N GLU A 127 15.78 17.46 3.97
CA GLU A 127 15.82 17.35 5.45
C GLU A 127 15.03 18.47 6.13
N ARG A 128 14.93 19.64 5.48
CA ARG A 128 14.15 20.76 6.00
C ARG A 128 12.66 20.65 5.66
N ILE A 129 12.32 19.86 4.65
CA ILE A 129 10.93 19.63 4.21
C ILE A 129 10.23 18.64 5.12
N PHE A 130 10.97 17.64 5.65
CA PHE A 130 10.41 16.59 6.49
C PHE A 130 10.79 16.76 7.96
N VAL A 131 9.93 16.29 8.84
CA VAL A 131 10.19 16.30 10.28
C VAL A 131 11.32 15.30 10.58
N GLN A 132 12.37 15.77 11.23
CA GLN A 132 13.53 14.94 11.59
C GLN A 132 13.08 13.72 12.42
N GLY A 133 13.61 12.55 12.10
CA GLY A 133 13.30 11.29 12.80
C GLY A 133 11.91 10.73 12.52
N SER A 134 11.14 11.34 11.60
CA SER A 134 9.79 10.87 11.27
C SER A 134 9.75 9.69 10.30
N PHE A 135 10.85 9.43 9.59
CA PHE A 135 10.86 8.35 8.62
C PHE A 135 10.72 6.98 9.28
N ARG A 136 9.83 6.17 8.72
CA ARG A 136 9.62 4.76 9.07
C ARG A 136 9.65 3.93 7.80
N GLU A 137 10.14 2.72 7.91
CA GLU A 137 10.22 1.79 6.79
C GLU A 137 9.85 0.39 7.26
N ASN A 138 8.91 -0.24 6.56
CA ASN A 138 8.47 -1.60 6.78
C ASN A 138 8.65 -2.39 5.49
N VAL A 139 8.93 -3.68 5.59
CA VAL A 139 8.99 -4.58 4.45
C VAL A 139 7.86 -5.59 4.54
N MET A 140 6.99 -5.56 3.53
CA MET A 140 5.83 -6.43 3.42
C MET A 140 6.04 -7.44 2.29
N VAL A 141 5.73 -8.69 2.53
CA VAL A 141 5.68 -9.73 1.50
C VAL A 141 4.25 -10.23 1.33
N PRO A 142 3.86 -10.65 0.11
CA PRO A 142 2.57 -11.31 -0.09
C PRO A 142 2.46 -12.55 0.81
N GLN A 143 1.34 -12.67 1.50
CA GLN A 143 1.07 -13.89 2.27
C GLN A 143 0.87 -15.07 1.30
N HIS A 144 1.60 -16.15 1.52
CA HIS A 144 1.69 -17.28 0.59
C HIS A 144 1.38 -18.65 1.22
N GLY A 145 1.14 -18.70 2.53
CA GLY A 145 1.00 -19.95 3.29
C GLY A 145 -0.23 -20.80 2.97
N PHE A 146 -1.18 -20.28 2.16
CA PHE A 146 -2.42 -20.98 1.81
C PHE A 146 -2.46 -21.51 0.38
N ALA A 147 -1.54 -21.08 -0.44
CA ALA A 147 -1.45 -21.48 -1.84
C ALA A 147 -0.49 -22.67 -2.00
N LYS A 148 -0.94 -23.88 -1.67
CA LYS A 148 -0.12 -25.10 -1.78
C LYS A 148 0.41 -25.35 -3.20
N GLU A 149 -0.33 -24.90 -4.21
CA GLU A 149 -0.01 -25.12 -5.63
C GLU A 149 0.98 -24.06 -6.17
N SER A 150 1.09 -22.91 -5.52
CA SER A 150 1.89 -21.79 -6.03
C SER A 150 3.37 -21.86 -5.70
N MET A 151 3.80 -22.73 -4.77
CA MET A 151 5.21 -22.85 -4.39
C MET A 151 6.02 -23.63 -5.44
N ASP A 152 5.40 -24.60 -6.11
CA ASP A 152 6.03 -25.43 -7.13
C ASP A 152 6.14 -24.74 -8.50
N GLU A 153 5.38 -23.64 -8.70
CA GLU A 153 5.31 -22.89 -9.96
C GLU A 153 6.00 -21.50 -9.87
N LEU A 154 6.89 -21.32 -8.91
CA LEU A 154 7.60 -20.04 -8.79
C LEU A 154 8.45 -19.77 -10.03
N GLU A 155 8.19 -18.63 -10.66
CA GLU A 155 9.06 -18.12 -11.73
C GLU A 155 10.51 -18.04 -11.21
N PRO A 156 11.50 -18.42 -12.01
CA PRO A 156 12.90 -18.35 -11.61
C PRO A 156 13.27 -16.97 -11.04
N GLY A 157 13.93 -16.97 -9.87
CA GLY A 157 14.37 -15.75 -9.19
C GLY A 157 13.31 -15.08 -8.31
N ARG A 158 12.12 -15.64 -8.18
CA ARG A 158 11.13 -15.12 -7.23
C ARG A 158 11.37 -15.67 -5.83
N PHE A 159 11.18 -14.77 -4.86
CA PHE A 159 11.35 -15.08 -3.43
C PHE A 159 10.09 -15.72 -2.82
N VAL A 160 8.91 -15.17 -3.17
CA VAL A 160 7.61 -15.67 -2.74
C VAL A 160 6.61 -15.56 -3.89
N PRO A 161 5.51 -16.33 -3.89
CA PRO A 161 4.43 -16.15 -4.84
C PRO A 161 3.85 -14.74 -4.74
N PRO A 162 3.66 -14.02 -5.86
CA PRO A 162 3.07 -12.69 -5.85
C PRO A 162 1.59 -12.73 -5.42
N ALA A 163 1.10 -11.62 -4.88
CA ALA A 163 -0.26 -11.52 -4.32
C ALA A 163 -1.38 -11.85 -5.32
N ARG A 164 -1.16 -11.77 -6.63
CA ARG A 164 -2.14 -12.20 -7.64
C ARG A 164 -2.57 -13.65 -7.48
N HIS A 165 -1.73 -14.54 -6.91
CA HIS A 165 -2.05 -15.94 -6.65
C HIS A 165 -3.08 -16.13 -5.51
N GLN A 166 -3.33 -15.10 -4.72
CA GLN A 166 -4.38 -15.10 -3.71
C GLN A 166 -5.78 -14.83 -4.31
N LEU A 167 -5.86 -14.41 -5.58
CA LEU A 167 -7.07 -13.85 -6.18
C LEU A 167 -7.72 -14.86 -7.13
N ALA A 168 -9.00 -15.14 -6.89
CA ALA A 168 -9.80 -15.91 -7.83
C ALA A 168 -10.24 -15.02 -9.01
N PRO A 169 -10.38 -15.58 -10.22
CA PRO A 169 -10.96 -14.85 -11.34
C PRO A 169 -12.37 -14.35 -11.00
N THR A 170 -12.67 -13.08 -11.26
CA THR A 170 -13.96 -12.45 -10.96
C THR A 170 -14.73 -12.01 -12.20
N GLY A 171 -14.18 -12.22 -13.41
CA GLY A 171 -14.73 -11.69 -14.66
C GLY A 171 -14.51 -10.18 -14.85
N GLN A 172 -13.94 -9.49 -13.85
CA GLN A 172 -13.52 -8.09 -13.90
C GLN A 172 -12.02 -8.00 -13.58
N PRO A 173 -11.29 -7.02 -14.13
CA PRO A 173 -9.90 -6.79 -13.79
C PRO A 173 -9.75 -6.49 -12.29
N HIS A 174 -8.74 -7.10 -11.66
CA HIS A 174 -8.34 -6.74 -10.31
C HIS A 174 -7.62 -5.38 -10.32
N LEU A 175 -7.97 -4.53 -9.37
CA LEU A 175 -7.24 -3.29 -9.10
C LEU A 175 -5.93 -3.62 -8.37
N ASP A 176 -4.90 -2.82 -8.63
CA ASP A 176 -3.61 -2.89 -7.96
C ASP A 176 -3.10 -1.49 -7.59
N SER A 177 -1.91 -1.41 -7.01
CA SER A 177 -1.32 -0.13 -6.58
C SER A 177 -1.15 0.89 -7.71
N SER A 178 -1.11 0.47 -8.98
CA SER A 178 -0.96 1.37 -10.13
C SER A 178 -2.30 1.86 -10.69
N SER A 179 -3.35 1.03 -10.57
CA SER A 179 -4.66 1.26 -11.20
C SER A 179 -5.72 1.78 -10.23
N ALA A 180 -5.50 1.63 -8.91
CA ALA A 180 -6.42 2.09 -7.88
C ALA A 180 -6.48 3.62 -7.81
N GLY A 181 -7.70 4.17 -7.65
CA GLY A 181 -7.90 5.60 -7.36
C GLY A 181 -7.68 5.96 -5.88
N ALA A 182 -7.77 4.97 -4.99
CA ALA A 182 -7.38 5.09 -3.58
C ALA A 182 -6.82 3.75 -3.09
N LEU A 183 -5.89 3.80 -2.14
CA LEU A 183 -5.34 2.63 -1.47
C LEU A 183 -5.59 2.75 0.03
N VAL A 184 -6.16 1.71 0.64
CA VAL A 184 -6.25 1.60 2.10
C VAL A 184 -5.30 0.51 2.57
N LEU A 185 -4.41 0.88 3.47
CA LEU A 185 -3.56 -0.08 4.17
C LEU A 185 -4.20 -0.39 5.52
N ARG A 186 -4.91 -1.52 5.60
CA ARG A 186 -5.41 -2.07 6.87
C ARG A 186 -4.31 -2.86 7.52
N THR A 187 -3.91 -2.46 8.71
CA THR A 187 -2.84 -3.09 9.48
C THR A 187 -3.41 -3.66 10.77
N VAL A 188 -2.96 -4.85 11.17
CA VAL A 188 -3.39 -5.48 12.40
C VAL A 188 -2.30 -6.39 12.96
N GLN A 189 -2.19 -6.47 14.29
CA GLN A 189 -1.30 -7.39 15.00
C GLN A 189 -2.07 -8.67 15.35
N ALA A 190 -1.64 -9.80 14.79
CA ALA A 190 -2.15 -11.10 15.20
C ALA A 190 -1.68 -11.45 16.63
N ARG A 191 -2.52 -12.18 17.37
CA ARG A 191 -2.08 -12.82 18.62
C ARG A 191 -1.16 -13.98 18.28
N TYR A 192 -0.06 -14.11 18.98
CA TYR A 192 0.94 -15.13 18.73
C TYR A 192 0.35 -16.56 18.70
N GLU A 193 -0.51 -16.86 19.66
CA GLU A 193 -1.17 -18.17 19.79
C GLU A 193 -2.21 -18.48 18.70
N SER A 194 -2.67 -17.47 17.97
CA SER A 194 -3.68 -17.62 16.92
C SER A 194 -3.27 -17.09 15.55
N ARG A 195 -1.98 -16.85 15.35
CA ARG A 195 -1.44 -16.22 14.13
C ARG A 195 -1.87 -16.93 12.82
N ASP A 196 -1.88 -18.26 12.80
CA ASP A 196 -2.24 -19.01 11.60
C ASP A 196 -3.75 -18.92 11.32
N LEU A 197 -4.56 -18.92 12.37
CA LEU A 197 -6.01 -18.68 12.26
C LEU A 197 -6.31 -17.24 11.85
N ALA A 198 -5.51 -16.27 12.29
CA ALA A 198 -5.61 -14.87 11.89
C ALA A 198 -5.32 -14.69 10.39
N ARG A 199 -4.25 -15.32 9.88
CA ARG A 199 -3.93 -15.34 8.45
C ARG A 199 -5.05 -15.97 7.64
N TYR A 200 -5.53 -17.14 8.08
CA TYR A 200 -6.63 -17.83 7.40
C TYR A 200 -7.91 -17.01 7.38
N TYR A 201 -8.27 -16.37 8.51
CA TYR A 201 -9.42 -15.47 8.56
C TYR A 201 -9.30 -14.30 7.57
N LEU A 202 -8.16 -13.62 7.54
CA LEU A 202 -7.96 -12.50 6.61
C LEU A 202 -7.99 -12.96 5.15
N TYR A 203 -7.53 -14.18 4.86
CA TYR A 203 -7.64 -14.78 3.54
C TYR A 203 -9.10 -15.06 3.15
N GLU A 204 -9.91 -15.61 4.06
CA GLU A 204 -11.36 -15.81 3.82
C GLU A 204 -12.05 -14.44 3.65
N TRP A 205 -11.74 -13.47 4.50
CA TRP A 205 -12.30 -12.13 4.45
C TRP A 205 -11.97 -11.43 3.12
N GLN A 206 -10.72 -11.39 2.70
CA GLN A 206 -10.33 -10.81 1.41
C GLN A 206 -11.00 -11.50 0.23
N SER A 207 -11.08 -12.82 0.26
CA SER A 207 -11.72 -13.60 -0.81
C SER A 207 -13.19 -13.25 -0.92
N TYR A 208 -13.87 -13.04 0.21
CA TYR A 208 -15.25 -12.60 0.23
C TYR A 208 -15.42 -11.20 -0.35
N VAL A 209 -14.62 -10.25 0.11
CA VAL A 209 -14.66 -8.84 -0.37
C VAL A 209 -14.40 -8.77 -1.87
N ASN A 210 -13.41 -9.49 -2.37
CA ASN A 210 -13.08 -9.53 -3.80
C ASN A 210 -14.24 -10.07 -4.66
N LYS A 211 -15.02 -11.04 -4.15
CA LYS A 211 -16.20 -11.57 -4.82
C LYS A 211 -17.41 -10.64 -4.74
N ALA A 212 -17.58 -9.95 -3.60
CA ALA A 212 -18.72 -9.08 -3.36
C ALA A 212 -18.64 -7.73 -4.09
N ALA A 213 -17.43 -7.27 -4.44
CA ALA A 213 -17.19 -5.97 -5.08
C ALA A 213 -16.16 -6.06 -6.24
N PRO A 214 -16.38 -6.93 -7.27
CA PRO A 214 -15.43 -7.13 -8.35
C PRO A 214 -15.24 -5.86 -9.18
N GLY A 215 -13.97 -5.49 -9.48
CA GLY A 215 -13.62 -4.27 -10.21
C GLY A 215 -13.82 -2.96 -9.43
N ILE A 216 -14.31 -3.06 -8.18
CA ILE A 216 -14.52 -1.91 -7.29
C ILE A 216 -13.51 -1.93 -6.14
N ILE A 217 -13.33 -3.11 -5.54
CA ILE A 217 -12.37 -3.34 -4.45
C ILE A 217 -11.55 -4.56 -4.80
N THR A 218 -10.24 -4.46 -4.65
CA THR A 218 -9.33 -5.61 -4.66
C THR A 218 -8.54 -5.62 -3.35
N ALA A 219 -8.73 -6.65 -2.56
CA ALA A 219 -8.00 -6.87 -1.31
C ALA A 219 -6.89 -7.90 -1.55
N ALA A 220 -5.68 -7.62 -1.08
CA ALA A 220 -4.54 -8.55 -1.09
C ALA A 220 -3.85 -8.54 0.27
N LEU A 221 -3.46 -9.72 0.75
CA LEU A 221 -2.88 -9.92 2.08
C LEU A 221 -1.36 -9.95 2.02
N PHE A 222 -0.75 -9.18 2.92
CA PHE A 222 0.69 -9.10 3.12
C PHE A 222 1.05 -9.34 4.59
N GLU A 223 2.29 -9.70 4.83
CA GLU A 223 2.86 -9.86 6.17
C GLU A 223 4.16 -9.08 6.27
N GLU A 224 4.40 -8.44 7.41
CA GLU A 224 5.66 -7.78 7.71
C GLU A 224 6.70 -8.83 8.10
N ILE A 225 7.82 -8.87 7.37
CA ILE A 225 8.87 -9.88 7.61
C ILE A 225 10.11 -9.31 8.29
N TRP A 226 10.42 -8.03 8.06
CA TRP A 226 11.51 -7.33 8.73
C TRP A 226 10.94 -6.15 9.50
N GLY A 227 10.67 -6.36 10.78
CA GLY A 227 10.00 -5.43 11.67
C GLY A 227 9.26 -6.16 12.77
N SER A 228 7.97 -5.86 12.95
CA SER A 228 7.12 -6.52 13.94
C SER A 228 6.63 -7.87 13.42
N GLN A 229 6.97 -8.95 14.13
CA GLN A 229 6.45 -10.29 13.80
C GLN A 229 4.91 -10.33 13.98
N ASP A 230 4.28 -11.20 13.18
CA ASP A 230 2.83 -11.43 13.19
C ASP A 230 1.97 -10.16 12.91
N LYS A 231 2.57 -9.17 12.28
CA LYS A 231 1.88 -7.98 11.81
C LYS A 231 1.42 -8.20 10.37
N LEU A 232 0.11 -8.13 10.19
CA LEU A 232 -0.55 -8.41 8.93
C LEU A 232 -1.06 -7.11 8.31
N HIS A 233 -0.97 -7.02 6.99
CA HIS A 233 -1.46 -5.90 6.21
C HIS A 233 -2.40 -6.39 5.11
N VAL A 234 -3.56 -5.75 5.00
CA VAL A 234 -4.43 -5.91 3.84
C VAL A 234 -4.34 -4.66 2.99
N ALA A 235 -3.81 -4.77 1.79
CA ALA A 235 -3.84 -3.70 0.81
C ALA A 235 -5.19 -3.74 0.08
N LEU A 236 -6.01 -2.72 0.32
CA LEU A 236 -7.32 -2.56 -0.29
C LEU A 236 -7.21 -1.53 -1.41
N HIS A 237 -7.21 -2.02 -2.63
CA HIS A 237 -7.18 -1.19 -3.83
C HIS A 237 -8.61 -0.83 -4.19
N LEU A 238 -8.95 0.45 -4.07
CA LEU A 238 -10.29 0.97 -4.34
C LEU A 238 -10.29 1.69 -5.68
N ARG A 239 -11.35 1.55 -6.44
CA ARG A 239 -11.54 2.31 -7.70
C ARG A 239 -11.55 3.81 -7.43
N SER A 240 -12.14 4.23 -6.31
CA SER A 240 -12.21 5.61 -5.83
C SER A 240 -12.28 5.66 -4.31
N LEU A 241 -12.10 6.85 -3.73
CA LEU A 241 -12.26 7.05 -2.28
C LEU A 241 -13.69 6.77 -1.81
N ASP A 242 -14.70 7.01 -2.64
CA ASP A 242 -16.11 6.74 -2.32
C ASP A 242 -16.36 5.25 -2.09
N ASP A 243 -15.56 4.39 -2.70
CA ASP A 243 -15.67 2.93 -2.54
C ASP A 243 -15.22 2.45 -1.13
N TYR A 244 -14.57 3.32 -0.34
CA TYR A 244 -14.33 3.04 1.09
C TYR A 244 -15.64 2.96 1.89
N GLN A 245 -16.61 3.81 1.56
CA GLN A 245 -17.96 3.68 2.13
C GLN A 245 -18.61 2.34 1.72
N ARG A 246 -18.36 1.89 0.50
CA ARG A 246 -18.85 0.57 0.02
C ARG A 246 -18.26 -0.57 0.84
N LEU A 247 -16.96 -0.52 1.15
CA LEU A 247 -16.32 -1.49 2.04
C LEU A 247 -16.99 -1.50 3.42
N HIS A 248 -17.20 -0.33 4.01
CA HIS A 248 -17.87 -0.20 5.31
C HIS A 248 -19.30 -0.76 5.29
N GLN A 249 -20.06 -0.55 4.20
CA GLN A 249 -21.38 -1.14 4.02
C GLN A 249 -21.32 -2.67 3.95
N LEU A 250 -20.35 -3.24 3.24
CA LEU A 250 -20.14 -4.69 3.21
C LEU A 250 -19.87 -5.23 4.62
N GLU A 251 -19.00 -4.61 5.39
CA GLU A 251 -18.64 -5.06 6.75
C GLU A 251 -19.81 -4.95 7.74
N THR A 252 -20.69 -3.97 7.57
CA THR A 252 -21.76 -3.67 8.55
C THR A 252 -23.14 -4.16 8.15
N GLN A 253 -23.41 -4.39 6.87
CA GLN A 253 -24.76 -4.69 6.37
C GLN A 253 -24.86 -6.02 5.61
N ASP A 254 -23.75 -6.54 5.06
CA ASP A 254 -23.77 -7.80 4.33
C ASP A 254 -23.83 -8.98 5.31
N GLU A 255 -24.91 -9.76 5.24
CA GLU A 255 -25.15 -10.86 6.18
C GLU A 255 -24.11 -12.00 6.03
N GLY A 256 -23.65 -12.29 4.80
CA GLY A 256 -22.64 -13.32 4.57
C GLY A 256 -21.29 -12.94 5.19
N LEU A 257 -20.87 -11.68 5.01
CA LEU A 257 -19.62 -11.20 5.63
C LEU A 257 -19.75 -11.13 7.15
N LYS A 258 -20.86 -10.68 7.68
CA LYS A 258 -21.14 -10.68 9.13
C LYS A 258 -21.08 -12.09 9.73
N GLN A 259 -21.66 -13.10 9.07
CA GLN A 259 -21.57 -14.49 9.49
C GLN A 259 -20.11 -14.99 9.47
N LEU A 260 -19.34 -14.67 8.41
CA LEU A 260 -17.93 -14.99 8.34
C LEU A 260 -17.15 -14.37 9.51
N MET A 261 -17.41 -13.11 9.84
CA MET A 261 -16.77 -12.39 10.94
C MET A 261 -17.16 -12.94 12.32
N ALA A 262 -18.42 -13.31 12.50
CA ALA A 262 -18.94 -13.85 13.76
C ALA A 262 -18.58 -15.33 14.00
N LYS A 263 -18.15 -16.06 12.97
CA LYS A 263 -17.82 -17.49 13.07
C LYS A 263 -16.81 -17.74 14.20
N PRO A 264 -17.13 -18.59 15.20
CA PRO A 264 -16.21 -18.93 16.27
C PRO A 264 -14.92 -19.56 15.73
N ARG A 265 -13.77 -19.06 16.16
CA ARG A 265 -12.45 -19.51 15.69
C ARG A 265 -11.51 -19.88 16.81
N VAL A 266 -11.63 -19.19 17.95
CA VAL A 266 -10.81 -19.37 19.13
C VAL A 266 -11.68 -19.26 20.38
N SER A 267 -11.16 -19.76 21.49
CA SER A 267 -11.79 -19.58 22.81
C SER A 267 -10.95 -18.63 23.64
N LEU A 268 -11.52 -17.52 24.09
CA LEU A 268 -10.92 -16.62 25.06
C LEU A 268 -11.64 -16.70 26.38
N ALA A 269 -10.90 -16.95 27.47
CA ALA A 269 -11.46 -17.14 28.81
C ALA A 269 -12.63 -18.16 28.85
N GLY A 270 -12.55 -19.23 28.04
CA GLY A 270 -13.56 -20.26 27.94
C GLY A 270 -14.78 -19.93 27.08
N GLN A 271 -14.83 -18.74 26.46
CA GLN A 271 -15.91 -18.31 25.59
C GLN A 271 -15.50 -18.36 24.13
N PRO A 272 -16.31 -18.98 23.24
CA PRO A 272 -16.06 -18.94 21.81
C PRO A 272 -16.08 -17.50 21.30
N THR A 273 -15.07 -17.11 20.53
CA THR A 273 -14.97 -15.76 19.95
C THR A 273 -14.75 -15.83 18.44
N GLY A 274 -15.30 -14.86 17.71
CA GLY A 274 -15.08 -14.67 16.28
C GLY A 274 -13.71 -14.03 16.01
N TRP A 275 -13.65 -13.24 14.94
CA TRP A 275 -12.41 -12.63 14.46
C TRP A 275 -11.67 -11.77 15.50
N GLY A 276 -12.40 -11.07 16.38
CA GLY A 276 -11.79 -10.23 17.41
C GLY A 276 -10.87 -10.98 18.39
N GLY A 277 -11.07 -12.30 18.55
CA GLY A 277 -10.19 -13.15 19.35
C GLY A 277 -8.85 -13.49 18.69
N LEU A 278 -8.69 -13.23 17.40
CA LEU A 278 -7.49 -13.54 16.62
C LEU A 278 -6.43 -12.45 16.72
N PHE A 279 -6.82 -11.23 17.05
CA PHE A 279 -5.96 -10.04 17.00
C PHE A 279 -5.76 -9.41 18.37
N ALA A 280 -4.64 -8.72 18.52
CA ALA A 280 -4.40 -7.90 19.70
C ALA A 280 -5.38 -6.71 19.70
N ASN A 281 -5.93 -6.38 20.87
CA ASN A 281 -6.92 -5.32 20.97
C ASN A 281 -6.38 -3.97 20.53
N ALA A 282 -7.22 -3.18 19.85
CA ALA A 282 -6.91 -1.83 19.38
C ALA A 282 -5.70 -1.71 18.43
N THR A 283 -5.33 -2.80 17.74
CA THR A 283 -4.21 -2.78 16.78
C THR A 283 -4.65 -2.66 15.33
N MET A 284 -5.94 -2.87 15.02
CA MET A 284 -6.44 -2.72 13.66
C MET A 284 -6.60 -1.24 13.32
N THR A 285 -5.94 -0.82 12.25
CA THR A 285 -5.96 0.56 11.76
C THR A 285 -6.06 0.59 10.24
N ASP A 286 -6.83 1.52 9.71
CA ASP A 286 -6.90 1.83 8.29
C ASP A 286 -6.16 3.15 8.02
N THR A 287 -5.20 3.12 7.11
CA THR A 287 -4.53 4.31 6.59
C THR A 287 -4.99 4.51 5.15
N VAL A 288 -5.65 5.63 4.88
CA VAL A 288 -6.23 5.91 3.56
C VAL A 288 -5.31 6.83 2.77
N LEU A 289 -4.91 6.36 1.61
CA LEU A 289 -3.88 6.93 0.76
C LEU A 289 -4.47 7.31 -0.61
N LEU A 290 -4.19 8.52 -1.07
CA LEU A 290 -4.47 8.93 -2.44
C LEU A 290 -3.16 9.08 -3.23
N PRO A 291 -3.13 8.70 -4.52
CA PRO A 291 -2.01 9.00 -5.39
C PRO A 291 -1.73 10.51 -5.42
N LEU A 292 -0.47 10.90 -5.54
CA LEU A 292 -0.12 12.31 -5.66
C LEU A 292 -0.91 12.98 -6.80
N PRO A 293 -1.50 14.15 -6.58
CA PRO A 293 -2.13 14.91 -7.65
C PRO A 293 -1.10 15.27 -8.73
N PRO A 294 -1.51 15.43 -10.00
CA PRO A 294 -0.62 15.92 -11.04
C PRO A 294 -0.01 17.28 -10.63
N PRO A 295 1.16 17.66 -11.17
CA PRO A 295 1.72 18.98 -10.95
C PRO A 295 0.69 20.04 -11.34
N ARG A 296 0.60 21.12 -10.58
CA ARG A 296 -0.16 22.30 -11.02
C ARG A 296 0.52 22.86 -12.26
N ALA A 297 -0.27 23.14 -13.30
CA ALA A 297 0.18 23.77 -14.52
C ALA A 297 0.63 25.23 -14.26
#